data_de26d80abb4f7602f55639ed15f23b08
#
_entry.id   de26d80abb4f7602f55639ed15f23b08
#
_cell.length_a   1.000
_cell.length_b   1.000
_cell.length_c   1.000
_cell.angle_alpha   90.00
_cell.angle_beta   90.00
_cell.angle_gamma   90.00
#
_symmetry.space_group_name_H-M   'P 1'
#
loop_
_entity.id
_entity.type
_entity.pdbx_description
1 polymer ?
#
loop_
_entity_poly.entity_id
_entity_poly.type
_entity_poly.pdbx_seq_one_letter_code
_entity_poly.pdbx_strand_id
1 'polypeptide(L)'
;MAIINQYKVTYPSTVNNFESDSFYINATSMEKAVEMSTLEHGLEPTICTRVHDNVLTEVTSATTVNFQIKSYYIDEDTQEEIEVPNCVAYPTSIPNAPRGNTVYLSAPNYQFEEDDVLRTYTFEKWIYNNEEFTDNPHEFIIPLDESVTDVIIKAIYTRV
;
A
#
# COMPACT_ATOMS: atom_id res chain seq x y z
N MET A 1 9.23 4.79 26.83
CA MET A 1 8.35 4.95 25.63
C MET A 1 9.16 5.68 24.57
N ALA A 2 9.41 5.04 23.43
CA ALA A 2 10.18 5.65 22.35
C ALA A 2 9.26 6.49 21.47
N ILE A 3 9.64 7.73 21.18
CA ILE A 3 8.94 8.59 20.22
C ILE A 3 9.37 8.15 18.82
N ILE A 4 8.42 7.91 17.95
CA ILE A 4 8.67 7.56 16.55
C ILE A 4 8.26 8.72 15.67
N ASN A 5 9.17 9.11 14.81
CA ASN A 5 8.98 10.12 13.81
C ASN A 5 8.99 9.48 12.42
N GLN A 6 8.38 10.13 11.45
CA GLN A 6 8.46 9.73 10.06
C GLN A 6 9.57 10.50 9.34
N TYR A 7 10.38 9.77 8.59
CA TYR A 7 11.48 10.30 7.79
C TYR A 7 11.25 9.96 6.31
N LYS A 8 11.53 10.93 5.46
CA LYS A 8 11.64 10.71 4.03
C LYS A 8 13.11 10.48 3.69
N VAL A 9 13.42 9.31 3.16
CA VAL A 9 14.74 8.97 2.64
C VAL A 9 14.73 9.01 1.12
N THR A 10 15.76 9.57 0.52
CA THR A 10 15.86 9.77 -0.92
C THR A 10 17.14 9.17 -1.45
N TYR A 11 17.02 8.38 -2.50
CA TYR A 11 18.14 7.77 -3.24
C TYR A 11 18.29 8.43 -4.61
N PRO A 12 19.52 8.51 -5.16
CA PRO A 12 19.70 8.93 -6.54
C PRO A 12 19.10 7.86 -7.47
N SER A 13 18.50 8.28 -8.56
CA SER A 13 18.06 7.35 -9.59
C SER A 13 19.25 6.56 -10.13
N THR A 14 19.15 5.24 -10.14
CA THR A 14 20.19 4.34 -10.65
C THR A 14 20.01 4.04 -12.13
N VAL A 15 18.82 4.30 -12.67
CA VAL A 15 18.48 4.04 -14.07
C VAL A 15 18.09 5.35 -14.71
N ASN A 16 18.90 5.84 -15.63
CA ASN A 16 18.70 7.07 -16.40
C ASN A 16 18.84 8.42 -15.68
N ASN A 17 19.17 8.47 -14.39
CA ASN A 17 19.47 9.69 -13.59
C ASN A 17 18.42 10.82 -13.67
N PHE A 18 17.15 10.54 -13.95
CA PHE A 18 16.15 11.58 -14.14
C PHE A 18 15.23 11.76 -12.93
N GLU A 19 15.07 10.75 -12.11
CA GLU A 19 14.24 10.80 -10.91
C GLU A 19 14.97 10.18 -9.72
N SER A 20 14.75 10.74 -8.53
CA SER A 20 15.22 10.16 -7.29
C SER A 20 14.11 9.35 -6.66
N ASP A 21 14.41 8.15 -6.19
CA ASP A 21 13.49 7.32 -5.44
C ASP A 21 13.40 7.80 -4.00
N SER A 22 12.18 8.00 -3.51
CA SER A 22 11.92 8.43 -2.14
C SER A 22 10.99 7.46 -1.43
N PHE A 23 11.34 7.16 -0.17
CA PHE A 23 10.59 6.27 0.70
C PHE A 23 10.34 6.93 2.05
N TYR A 24 9.26 6.52 2.73
CA TYR A 24 8.95 6.99 4.07
C TYR A 24 9.22 5.89 5.09
N ILE A 25 10.00 6.22 6.13
CA ILE A 25 10.41 5.30 7.18
C ILE A 25 10.04 5.87 8.53
N ASN A 26 9.42 5.05 9.38
CA ASN A 26 9.16 5.39 10.76
C ASN A 26 10.33 4.91 11.63
N ALA A 27 10.96 5.80 12.34
CA ALA A 27 12.13 5.51 13.18
C ALA A 27 12.21 6.42 14.40
N THR A 28 12.98 6.00 15.39
CA THR A 28 13.21 6.78 16.62
C THR A 28 14.18 7.94 16.43
N SER A 29 15.02 7.88 15.43
CA SER A 29 15.96 8.94 15.07
C SER A 29 16.27 8.94 13.59
N MET A 30 16.89 10.01 13.10
CA MET A 30 17.37 10.11 11.73
C MET A 30 18.45 9.06 11.41
N GLU A 31 19.39 8.84 12.33
CA GLU A 31 20.42 7.80 12.19
C GLU A 31 19.78 6.42 12.05
N LYS A 32 18.74 6.15 12.83
CA LYS A 32 18.01 4.86 12.74
C LYS A 32 17.25 4.72 11.43
N ALA A 33 16.66 5.79 10.91
CA ALA A 33 16.01 5.79 9.60
C ALA A 33 17.02 5.50 8.47
N VAL A 34 18.18 6.11 8.51
CA VAL A 34 19.27 5.85 7.55
C VAL A 34 19.76 4.41 7.66
N GLU A 35 19.99 3.91 8.88
CA GLU A 35 20.42 2.52 9.11
C GLU A 35 19.42 1.51 8.54
N MET A 36 18.13 1.68 8.85
CA MET A 36 17.06 0.80 8.35
C MET A 36 16.96 0.84 6.82
N SER A 37 17.04 2.03 6.24
CA SER A 37 17.01 2.21 4.78
C SER A 37 18.24 1.60 4.11
N THR A 38 19.42 1.75 4.69
CA THR A 38 20.68 1.16 4.19
C THR A 38 20.63 -0.36 4.19
N LEU A 39 20.08 -0.97 5.25
CA LEU A 39 19.89 -2.42 5.33
C LEU A 39 18.93 -2.94 4.26
N GLU A 40 17.87 -2.20 3.98
CA GLU A 40 16.84 -2.60 3.01
C GLU A 40 17.33 -2.46 1.56
N HIS A 41 18.03 -1.36 1.24
CA HIS A 41 18.41 -1.02 -0.14
C HIS A 41 19.86 -1.33 -0.50
N GLY A 42 20.69 -1.69 0.48
CA GLY A 42 22.11 -2.03 0.27
C GLY A 42 23.04 -0.84 0.06
N LEU A 43 22.51 0.40 0.14
CA LEU A 43 23.30 1.64 0.07
C LEU A 43 22.64 2.75 0.89
N GLU A 44 23.45 3.74 1.30
CA GLU A 44 22.96 4.86 2.08
C GLU A 44 22.12 5.84 1.24
N PRO A 45 21.03 6.39 1.79
CA PRO A 45 20.28 7.45 1.13
C PRO A 45 21.12 8.74 1.03
N THR A 46 20.88 9.52 -0.02
CA THR A 46 21.56 10.81 -0.21
C THR A 46 20.95 11.91 0.64
N ILE A 47 19.65 11.81 0.95
CA ILE A 47 18.92 12.77 1.79
C ILE A 47 18.04 11.98 2.76
N CYS A 48 18.03 12.41 4.02
CA CYS A 48 17.09 11.94 5.03
C CYS A 48 16.49 13.17 5.73
N THR A 49 15.18 13.33 5.66
CA THR A 49 14.46 14.48 6.24
C THR A 49 13.33 14.01 7.13
N ARG A 50 13.26 14.57 8.34
CA ARG A 50 12.10 14.34 9.21
C ARG A 50 10.90 15.10 8.67
N VAL A 51 9.81 14.38 8.38
CA VAL A 51 8.59 14.96 7.77
C VAL A 51 7.43 15.04 8.76
N HIS A 52 7.35 14.10 9.71
CA HIS A 52 6.34 14.11 10.76
C HIS A 52 6.92 13.69 12.11
N ASP A 53 6.47 14.37 13.18
CA ASP A 53 6.82 14.08 14.57
C ASP A 53 5.74 13.22 15.23
N ASN A 54 6.14 12.37 16.16
CA ASN A 54 5.22 11.59 17.01
C ASN A 54 4.21 10.74 16.22
N VAL A 55 4.67 10.11 15.13
CA VAL A 55 3.81 9.26 14.29
C VAL A 55 3.38 8.00 15.03
N LEU A 56 4.30 7.44 15.84
CA LEU A 56 4.07 6.31 16.73
C LEU A 56 4.78 6.57 18.07
N THR A 57 4.24 6.04 19.15
CA THR A 57 4.80 6.21 20.49
C THR A 57 5.58 5.00 21.02
N GLU A 58 5.46 3.85 20.39
CA GLU A 58 6.18 2.62 20.78
C GLU A 58 6.61 1.80 19.56
N VAL A 59 7.84 1.26 19.63
CA VAL A 59 8.33 0.24 18.70
C VAL A 59 8.11 -1.12 19.37
N THR A 60 7.02 -1.77 19.07
CA THR A 60 6.70 -3.12 19.55
C THR A 60 6.57 -4.08 18.36
N SER A 61 6.47 -5.37 18.64
CA SER A 61 6.13 -6.37 17.62
C SER A 61 4.75 -6.13 16.95
N ALA A 62 3.91 -5.27 17.56
CA ALA A 62 2.61 -4.84 17.04
C ALA A 62 2.68 -3.62 16.09
N THR A 63 3.87 -3.23 15.64
CA THR A 63 4.06 -2.05 14.76
C THR A 63 3.73 -2.29 13.29
N THR A 64 3.38 -3.51 12.92
CA THR A 64 3.09 -3.91 11.54
C THR A 64 1.74 -4.59 11.41
N VAL A 65 1.21 -4.56 10.20
CA VAL A 65 0.03 -5.33 9.78
C VAL A 65 0.35 -6.12 8.52
N ASN A 66 -0.41 -7.18 8.26
CA ASN A 66 -0.43 -7.83 6.97
C ASN A 66 -1.41 -7.08 6.07
N PHE A 67 -0.90 -6.45 5.03
CA PHE A 67 -1.71 -5.71 4.06
C PHE A 67 -1.94 -6.54 2.80
N GLN A 68 -3.18 -6.53 2.30
CA GLN A 68 -3.58 -7.26 1.10
C GLN A 68 -4.68 -6.53 0.35
N ILE A 69 -4.62 -6.54 -0.98
CA ILE A 69 -5.74 -6.16 -1.85
C ILE A 69 -6.33 -7.44 -2.45
N LYS A 70 -7.65 -7.54 -2.40
CA LYS A 70 -8.43 -8.55 -3.12
C LYS A 70 -9.37 -7.86 -4.09
N SER A 71 -9.50 -8.38 -5.29
CA SER A 71 -10.34 -7.79 -6.34
C SER A 71 -11.53 -8.66 -6.63
N TYR A 72 -12.69 -8.02 -6.75
CA TYR A 72 -13.97 -8.66 -7.01
C TYR A 72 -14.77 -7.87 -8.06
N TYR A 73 -15.63 -8.56 -8.75
CA TYR A 73 -16.74 -7.93 -9.45
C TYR A 73 -18.07 -8.42 -8.86
N ILE A 74 -19.11 -7.62 -9.01
CA ILE A 74 -20.47 -8.00 -8.62
C ILE A 74 -21.12 -8.66 -9.83
N ASP A 75 -21.53 -9.90 -9.67
CA ASP A 75 -22.31 -10.60 -10.68
C ASP A 75 -23.72 -10.00 -10.78
N GLU A 76 -24.13 -9.62 -11.98
CA GLU A 76 -25.42 -8.91 -12.17
C GLU A 76 -26.64 -9.79 -11.89
N ASP A 77 -26.53 -11.09 -12.12
CA ASP A 77 -27.63 -12.03 -11.95
C ASP A 77 -27.80 -12.50 -10.50
N THR A 78 -26.69 -12.80 -9.83
CA THR A 78 -26.70 -13.37 -8.48
C THR A 78 -26.49 -12.33 -7.38
N GLN A 79 -25.96 -11.15 -7.72
CA GLN A 79 -25.51 -10.09 -6.78
C GLN A 79 -24.43 -10.56 -5.82
N GLU A 80 -23.70 -11.60 -6.18
CA GLU A 80 -22.58 -12.11 -5.41
C GLU A 80 -21.26 -11.46 -5.81
N GLU A 81 -20.35 -11.30 -4.83
CA GLU A 81 -18.97 -10.89 -5.08
C GLU A 81 -18.18 -12.09 -5.64
N ILE A 82 -17.70 -11.98 -6.85
CA ILE A 82 -16.86 -13.00 -7.49
C ILE A 82 -15.44 -12.47 -7.62
N GLU A 83 -14.46 -13.28 -7.21
CA GLU A 83 -13.05 -12.89 -7.31
C GLU A 83 -12.65 -12.71 -8.78
N VAL A 84 -11.99 -11.58 -9.05
CA VAL A 84 -11.52 -11.23 -10.39
C VAL A 84 -10.33 -12.11 -10.77
N PRO A 85 -10.34 -12.78 -11.93
CA PRO A 85 -9.17 -13.53 -12.40
C PRO A 85 -8.00 -12.57 -12.67
N ASN A 86 -6.77 -13.02 -12.35
CA ASN A 86 -5.55 -12.27 -12.61
C ASN A 86 -5.60 -10.82 -12.12
N CYS A 87 -5.94 -10.63 -10.85
CA CYS A 87 -6.01 -9.32 -10.21
C CYS A 87 -4.77 -8.47 -10.51
N VAL A 88 -5.00 -7.28 -11.05
CA VAL A 88 -3.96 -6.31 -11.41
C VAL A 88 -3.92 -5.09 -10.48
N ALA A 89 -4.75 -5.08 -9.43
CA ALA A 89 -4.68 -4.06 -8.39
C ALA A 89 -3.34 -4.17 -7.64
N TYR A 90 -2.73 -3.03 -7.37
CA TYR A 90 -1.39 -2.96 -6.77
C TYR A 90 -1.38 -2.03 -5.55
N PRO A 91 -0.60 -2.34 -4.49
CA PRO A 91 0.15 -3.58 -4.29
C PRO A 91 -0.78 -4.75 -3.91
N THR A 92 -0.50 -5.96 -4.39
CA THR A 92 -1.33 -7.14 -4.07
C THR A 92 -1.22 -7.55 -2.61
N SER A 93 -0.02 -7.46 -2.05
CA SER A 93 0.23 -7.69 -0.62
C SER A 93 1.51 -7.01 -0.15
N ILE A 94 1.52 -6.61 1.12
CA ILE A 94 2.70 -6.11 1.83
C ILE A 94 2.73 -6.82 3.18
N PRO A 95 3.55 -7.88 3.33
CA PRO A 95 3.75 -8.52 4.63
C PRO A 95 4.48 -7.55 5.57
N ASN A 96 4.05 -7.50 6.82
CA ASN A 96 4.63 -6.62 7.83
C ASN A 96 4.67 -5.13 7.40
N ALA A 97 3.56 -4.63 6.84
CA ALA A 97 3.41 -3.23 6.51
C ALA A 97 3.45 -2.37 7.78
N PRO A 98 4.34 -1.36 7.87
CA PRO A 98 4.44 -0.53 9.07
C PRO A 98 3.19 0.30 9.31
N ARG A 99 2.71 0.34 10.55
CA ARG A 99 1.59 1.20 10.95
C ARG A 99 1.92 2.67 10.73
N GLY A 100 0.92 3.43 10.30
CA GLY A 100 1.04 4.85 10.01
C GLY A 100 1.69 5.18 8.66
N ASN A 101 2.22 4.18 7.93
CA ASN A 101 2.71 4.40 6.58
C ASN A 101 1.57 4.57 5.60
N THR A 102 1.83 5.34 4.55
CA THR A 102 0.92 5.49 3.42
C THR A 102 1.22 4.45 2.35
N VAL A 103 0.18 3.77 1.90
CA VAL A 103 0.20 2.86 0.75
C VAL A 103 -0.61 3.50 -0.38
N TYR A 104 -0.03 3.58 -1.56
CA TYR A 104 -0.72 4.08 -2.75
C TYR A 104 -1.36 2.91 -3.48
N LEU A 105 -2.69 2.88 -3.48
CA LEU A 105 -3.48 1.84 -4.13
C LEU A 105 -3.71 2.22 -5.59
N SER A 106 -3.52 1.29 -6.50
CA SER A 106 -3.79 1.48 -7.92
C SER A 106 -4.54 0.28 -8.49
N ALA A 107 -5.64 0.54 -9.19
CA ALA A 107 -6.46 -0.48 -9.82
C ALA A 107 -6.71 -0.10 -11.28
N PRO A 108 -5.85 -0.52 -12.22
CA PRO A 108 -6.05 -0.25 -13.63
C PRO A 108 -7.25 -1.03 -14.18
N ASN A 109 -7.92 -0.47 -15.18
CA ASN A 109 -8.85 -1.22 -16.00
C ASN A 109 -8.07 -2.22 -16.86
N TYR A 110 -8.66 -3.37 -17.13
CA TYR A 110 -7.99 -4.40 -17.93
C TYR A 110 -8.99 -5.28 -18.67
N GLN A 111 -8.49 -6.08 -19.57
CA GLN A 111 -9.26 -7.09 -20.30
C GLN A 111 -8.69 -8.48 -20.04
N PHE A 112 -9.58 -9.44 -19.92
CA PHE A 112 -9.21 -10.83 -19.75
C PHE A 112 -10.19 -11.73 -20.53
N GLU A 113 -9.65 -12.76 -21.17
CA GLU A 113 -10.43 -13.73 -21.93
C GLU A 113 -10.93 -14.86 -21.02
N GLU A 114 -12.25 -14.99 -20.92
CA GLU A 114 -12.93 -16.04 -20.16
C GLU A 114 -13.85 -16.81 -21.09
N ASP A 115 -13.68 -18.12 -21.18
CA ASP A 115 -14.49 -19.01 -22.01
C ASP A 115 -14.64 -18.52 -23.49
N ASP A 116 -13.51 -18.13 -24.09
CA ASP A 116 -13.43 -17.56 -25.44
C ASP A 116 -14.17 -16.21 -25.62
N VAL A 117 -14.50 -15.54 -24.49
CA VAL A 117 -15.11 -14.20 -24.51
C VAL A 117 -14.18 -13.19 -23.85
N LEU A 118 -13.84 -12.13 -24.57
CA LEU A 118 -13.05 -11.03 -24.03
C LEU A 118 -13.92 -10.18 -23.08
N ARG A 119 -13.62 -10.24 -21.79
CA ARG A 119 -14.28 -9.45 -20.77
C ARG A 119 -13.48 -8.20 -20.45
N THR A 120 -14.19 -7.10 -20.22
CA THR A 120 -13.60 -5.83 -19.77
C THR A 120 -13.93 -5.61 -18.31
N TYR A 121 -12.88 -5.38 -17.51
CA TYR A 121 -12.98 -5.07 -16.10
C TYR A 121 -12.63 -3.60 -15.88
N THR A 122 -13.59 -2.83 -15.40
CA THR A 122 -13.44 -1.41 -15.11
C THR A 122 -13.49 -1.18 -13.62
N PHE A 123 -12.44 -0.55 -13.06
CA PHE A 123 -12.41 -0.22 -11.64
C PHE A 123 -13.55 0.72 -11.27
N GLU A 124 -14.25 0.40 -10.19
CA GLU A 124 -15.35 1.19 -9.66
C GLU A 124 -14.97 1.89 -8.36
N LYS A 125 -14.54 1.11 -7.36
CA LYS A 125 -14.24 1.62 -6.02
C LYS A 125 -13.37 0.68 -5.19
N TRP A 126 -12.82 1.24 -4.12
CA TRP A 126 -12.20 0.51 -3.00
C TRP A 126 -13.18 0.39 -1.85
N ILE A 127 -13.11 -0.69 -1.09
CA ILE A 127 -13.86 -0.87 0.15
C ILE A 127 -12.91 -1.32 1.26
N TYR A 128 -12.96 -0.61 2.38
CA TYR A 128 -12.31 -1.00 3.63
C TYR A 128 -13.20 -0.68 4.81
N ASN A 129 -13.46 -1.66 5.70
CA ASN A 129 -14.35 -1.52 6.86
C ASN A 129 -15.71 -0.89 6.52
N ASN A 130 -16.32 -1.28 5.40
CA ASN A 130 -17.58 -0.74 4.86
C ASN A 130 -17.53 0.75 4.43
N GLU A 131 -16.35 1.36 4.42
CA GLU A 131 -16.15 2.67 3.80
C GLU A 131 -15.73 2.50 2.35
N GLU A 132 -16.25 3.36 1.48
CA GLU A 132 -16.03 3.33 0.04
C GLU A 132 -15.19 4.53 -0.41
N PHE A 133 -14.24 4.29 -1.32
CA PHE A 133 -13.37 5.31 -1.91
C PHE A 133 -13.36 5.12 -3.43
N THR A 134 -13.47 6.19 -4.18
CA THR A 134 -13.55 6.14 -5.67
C THR A 134 -12.33 6.69 -6.38
N ASP A 135 -11.44 7.38 -5.66
CA ASP A 135 -10.19 7.91 -6.22
C ASP A 135 -9.21 6.77 -6.56
N ASN A 136 -8.57 6.90 -7.70
CA ASN A 136 -7.61 5.91 -8.18
C ASN A 136 -6.50 6.62 -8.98
N PRO A 137 -5.26 6.67 -8.47
CA PRO A 137 -4.79 6.01 -7.24
C PRO A 137 -5.36 6.61 -5.96
N HIS A 138 -5.43 5.80 -4.91
CA HIS A 138 -5.90 6.20 -3.59
C HIS A 138 -4.77 6.11 -2.56
N GLU A 139 -4.65 7.12 -1.69
CA GLU A 139 -3.73 7.11 -0.56
C GLU A 139 -4.39 6.45 0.65
N PHE A 140 -3.87 5.30 1.05
CA PHE A 140 -4.35 4.57 2.22
C PHE A 140 -3.31 4.61 3.33
N ILE A 141 -3.72 5.03 4.53
CA ILE A 141 -2.85 5.05 5.70
C ILE A 141 -3.07 3.77 6.50
N ILE A 142 -1.99 3.00 6.71
CA ILE A 142 -2.02 1.80 7.53
C ILE A 142 -2.48 2.15 8.95
N PRO A 143 -3.53 1.50 9.49
CA PRO A 143 -4.08 1.82 10.80
C PRO A 143 -3.03 1.78 11.92
N LEU A 144 -3.12 2.75 12.83
CA LEU A 144 -2.31 2.79 14.05
C LEU A 144 -2.85 1.89 15.16
N ASP A 145 -4.11 1.46 15.05
CA ASP A 145 -4.77 0.58 16.01
C ASP A 145 -4.07 -0.79 16.08
N GLU A 146 -3.47 -1.09 17.22
CA GLU A 146 -2.73 -2.34 17.44
C GLU A 146 -3.62 -3.59 17.44
N SER A 147 -4.94 -3.45 17.60
CA SER A 147 -5.89 -4.55 17.50
C SER A 147 -6.08 -5.04 16.06
N VAL A 148 -5.78 -4.19 15.06
CA VAL A 148 -5.85 -4.54 13.64
C VAL A 148 -4.56 -5.25 13.26
N THR A 149 -4.63 -6.55 12.96
CA THR A 149 -3.47 -7.37 12.54
C THR A 149 -3.40 -7.56 11.03
N ASP A 150 -4.55 -7.50 10.38
CA ASP A 150 -4.68 -7.69 8.93
C ASP A 150 -5.52 -6.56 8.34
N VAL A 151 -5.05 -6.02 7.23
CA VAL A 151 -5.77 -5.01 6.44
C VAL A 151 -6.06 -5.63 5.08
N ILE A 152 -7.34 -5.84 4.80
CA ILE A 152 -7.80 -6.35 3.50
C ILE A 152 -8.63 -5.25 2.83
N ILE A 153 -8.11 -4.73 1.73
CA ILE A 153 -8.81 -3.76 0.88
C ILE A 153 -9.46 -4.53 -0.26
N LYS A 154 -10.73 -4.27 -0.52
CA LYS A 154 -11.41 -4.78 -1.71
C LYS A 154 -11.34 -3.76 -2.83
N ALA A 155 -10.88 -4.18 -4.00
CA ALA A 155 -11.04 -3.45 -5.25
C ALA A 155 -12.25 -4.01 -5.99
N ILE A 156 -13.26 -3.19 -6.22
CA ILE A 156 -14.49 -3.58 -6.90
C ILE A 156 -14.45 -3.14 -8.35
N TYR A 157 -14.77 -4.05 -9.24
CA TYR A 157 -14.83 -3.86 -10.68
C TYR A 157 -16.23 -4.10 -11.22
N THR A 158 -16.58 -3.41 -12.27
CA THR A 158 -17.67 -3.80 -13.16
C THR A 158 -17.11 -4.65 -14.29
N ARG A 159 -17.82 -5.72 -14.65
CA ARG A 159 -17.45 -6.63 -15.74
C ARG A 159 -18.44 -6.52 -16.91
N VAL A 160 -17.95 -6.33 -18.09
CA VAL A 160 -18.74 -6.31 -19.35
C VAL A 160 -18.22 -7.30 -20.34
#